data_db46036e9c80cef31e1686e774135783
#
_entry.id   db46036e9c80cef31e1686e774135783
#
_cell.length_a   1.000
_cell.length_b   1.000
_cell.length_c   1.000
_cell.angle_alpha   90.00
_cell.angle_beta   90.00
_cell.angle_gamma   90.00
#
_symmetry.space_group_name_H-M   'P 1'
#
loop_
_entity.id
_entity.type
_entity.pdbx_description
1 polymer ?
#
loop_
_entity_poly.entity_id
_entity_poly.type
_entity_poly.pdbx_seq_one_letter_code
_entity_poly.pdbx_strand_id
1 'polypeptide(L)'
;MPQVETAMGSIDVDDIGMCLMHEHIIIADWDMRQNYDDYVDVEKEVPKAVGSLNKAKERGVKTIVDLTPVNLGRDIRSIIAVSKASGVNVICPTGFYWTEEAWMHGWDANHLSTYMIRDITEGILDTNVKAAIIKCATDHTGVDEFNKKLLHSTAIAHRETGAPISTHTTVANSSARDQVAAFKEFGVDMSRVVIGHLGDSTNIDYLEEILSSGCFIGMDRFGLEAFLPTDERVQTVVTLCEKGYAGQMVVSHDACSFQDFFDGEYVEKFAPNWCYEHVPRDVLPALLAGGVSQADVDTMMVANPKKIFSAKGGY
;
A
#
# COMPACT_ATOMS: atom_id res chain seq x y z
N MET A 1 3.63 -20.43 -13.95
CA MET A 1 3.72 -18.97 -14.01
C MET A 1 3.91 -18.45 -12.58
N PRO A 2 4.47 -17.27 -12.33
CA PRO A 2 4.56 -16.76 -10.98
C PRO A 2 3.16 -16.55 -10.40
N GLN A 3 3.02 -16.83 -9.10
CA GLN A 3 1.75 -16.68 -8.38
C GLN A 3 1.89 -15.64 -7.28
N VAL A 4 0.77 -15.01 -6.91
CA VAL A 4 0.65 -14.10 -5.79
C VAL A 4 -0.46 -14.56 -4.85
N GLU A 5 -0.20 -14.50 -3.55
CA GLU A 5 -1.18 -14.84 -2.52
C GLU A 5 -2.20 -13.71 -2.36
N THR A 6 -3.46 -14.10 -2.24
CA THR A 6 -4.59 -13.20 -1.95
C THR A 6 -5.39 -13.72 -0.76
N ALA A 7 -6.33 -12.94 -0.27
CA ALA A 7 -7.27 -13.33 0.78
C ALA A 7 -8.10 -14.58 0.41
N MET A 8 -8.17 -14.94 -0.86
CA MET A 8 -8.94 -16.09 -1.36
C MET A 8 -8.06 -17.22 -1.91
N GLY A 9 -6.74 -17.17 -1.64
CA GLY A 9 -5.74 -18.12 -2.14
C GLY A 9 -4.87 -17.53 -3.25
N SER A 10 -3.96 -18.34 -3.77
CA SER A 10 -3.02 -17.94 -4.83
C SER A 10 -3.73 -17.73 -6.16
N ILE A 11 -3.36 -16.68 -6.88
CA ILE A 11 -3.75 -16.43 -8.26
C ILE A 11 -2.51 -16.33 -9.16
N ASP A 12 -2.66 -16.56 -10.46
CA ASP A 12 -1.60 -16.23 -11.40
C ASP A 12 -1.35 -14.70 -11.39
N VAL A 13 -0.09 -14.27 -11.42
CA VAL A 13 0.26 -12.86 -11.49
C VAL A 13 -0.37 -12.19 -12.72
N ASP A 14 -0.60 -12.94 -13.80
CA ASP A 14 -1.30 -12.42 -14.98
C ASP A 14 -2.77 -12.09 -14.74
N ASP A 15 -3.38 -12.67 -13.70
CA ASP A 15 -4.77 -12.42 -13.31
C ASP A 15 -4.97 -11.22 -12.38
N ILE A 16 -3.89 -10.55 -11.92
CA ILE A 16 -3.97 -9.35 -11.08
C ILE A 16 -4.87 -8.28 -11.73
N GLY A 17 -4.73 -8.06 -13.04
CA GLY A 17 -5.49 -7.04 -13.78
C GLY A 17 -5.22 -5.62 -13.29
N MET A 18 -6.21 -4.72 -13.43
CA MET A 18 -6.12 -3.36 -12.86
C MET A 18 -6.04 -3.43 -11.34
N CYS A 19 -4.95 -2.93 -10.77
CA CYS A 19 -4.62 -3.06 -9.36
C CYS A 19 -4.43 -1.69 -8.70
N LEU A 20 -5.14 -1.48 -7.60
CA LEU A 20 -4.91 -0.36 -6.69
C LEU A 20 -3.88 -0.81 -5.65
N MET A 21 -2.68 -0.25 -5.71
CA MET A 21 -1.51 -0.77 -4.99
C MET A 21 -1.39 -0.29 -3.53
N HIS A 22 -2.26 0.59 -3.08
CA HIS A 22 -2.24 1.12 -1.72
C HIS A 22 -3.65 1.52 -1.27
N GLU A 23 -4.32 0.61 -0.58
CA GLU A 23 -5.65 0.81 -0.01
C GLU A 23 -5.73 0.16 1.38
N HIS A 24 -6.84 0.41 2.08
CA HIS A 24 -7.14 -0.15 3.38
C HIS A 24 -8.61 -0.54 3.47
N ILE A 25 -8.92 -1.70 4.02
CA ILE A 25 -10.32 -2.10 4.27
C ILE A 25 -10.77 -1.52 5.61
N ILE A 26 -10.09 -1.87 6.69
CA ILE A 26 -10.37 -1.35 8.04
C ILE A 26 -9.05 -0.97 8.70
N ILE A 27 -8.94 0.29 9.11
CA ILE A 27 -7.92 0.77 10.04
C ILE A 27 -8.61 1.05 11.37
N ALA A 28 -8.22 0.33 12.43
CA ALA A 28 -8.77 0.58 13.75
C ALA A 28 -7.85 0.02 14.84
N ASP A 29 -7.68 0.76 15.91
CA ASP A 29 -6.89 0.35 17.05
C ASP A 29 -7.35 -1.02 17.58
N TRP A 30 -6.40 -1.95 17.69
CA TRP A 30 -6.71 -3.33 18.03
C TRP A 30 -7.09 -3.49 19.50
N ASP A 31 -6.47 -2.75 20.41
CA ASP A 31 -6.77 -2.81 21.84
C ASP A 31 -8.17 -2.27 22.11
N MET A 32 -8.56 -1.19 21.43
CA MET A 32 -9.93 -0.67 21.51
C MET A 32 -10.95 -1.70 21.00
N ARG A 33 -10.68 -2.35 19.88
CA ARG A 33 -11.57 -3.41 19.33
C ARG A 33 -11.72 -4.62 20.24
N GLN A 34 -10.68 -4.97 21.01
CA GLN A 34 -10.74 -6.11 21.95
C GLN A 34 -11.47 -5.78 23.25
N ASN A 35 -11.58 -4.50 23.60
CA ASN A 35 -12.15 -4.07 24.87
C ASN A 35 -13.56 -3.44 24.73
N TYR A 36 -13.95 -3.04 23.51
CA TYR A 36 -15.21 -2.36 23.24
C TYR A 36 -15.87 -2.97 22.00
N ASP A 37 -16.92 -3.76 22.17
CA ASP A 37 -17.60 -4.50 21.12
C ASP A 37 -18.24 -3.58 20.04
N ASP A 38 -18.54 -2.34 20.41
CA ASP A 38 -19.15 -1.32 19.54
C ASP A 38 -18.12 -0.38 18.88
N TYR A 39 -16.83 -0.56 19.14
CA TYR A 39 -15.78 0.31 18.56
C TYR A 39 -15.69 0.19 17.05
N VAL A 40 -15.81 -1.01 16.51
CA VAL A 40 -15.96 -1.27 15.06
C VAL A 40 -17.13 -2.23 14.86
N ASP A 41 -18.22 -1.74 14.31
CA ASP A 41 -19.35 -2.57 13.91
C ASP A 41 -19.04 -3.31 12.60
N VAL A 42 -18.42 -4.48 12.72
CA VAL A 42 -17.99 -5.30 11.58
C VAL A 42 -19.20 -5.73 10.71
N GLU A 43 -20.39 -5.95 11.33
CA GLU A 43 -21.60 -6.31 10.58
C GLU A 43 -22.07 -5.19 9.66
N LYS A 44 -21.76 -3.94 9.99
CA LYS A 44 -22.04 -2.76 9.18
C LYS A 44 -20.89 -2.43 8.22
N GLU A 45 -19.65 -2.45 8.72
CA GLU A 45 -18.51 -1.94 7.95
C GLU A 45 -18.05 -2.92 6.84
N VAL A 46 -18.18 -4.24 7.03
CA VAL A 46 -17.90 -5.22 5.97
C VAL A 46 -18.84 -5.05 4.76
N PRO A 47 -20.16 -4.97 4.91
CA PRO A 47 -21.05 -4.66 3.77
C PRO A 47 -20.76 -3.31 3.09
N LYS A 48 -20.38 -2.28 3.86
CA LYS A 48 -19.97 -0.98 3.32
C LYS A 48 -18.73 -1.11 2.44
N ALA A 49 -17.70 -1.83 2.93
CA ALA A 49 -16.48 -2.10 2.17
C ALA A 49 -16.76 -2.89 0.88
N VAL A 50 -17.63 -3.91 0.95
CA VAL A 50 -18.08 -4.68 -0.22
C VAL A 50 -18.75 -3.76 -1.25
N GLY A 51 -19.64 -2.86 -0.79
CA GLY A 51 -20.29 -1.88 -1.66
C GLY A 51 -19.28 -0.96 -2.37
N SER A 52 -18.27 -0.48 -1.64
CA SER A 52 -17.23 0.38 -2.19
C SER A 52 -16.34 -0.37 -3.20
N LEU A 53 -15.95 -1.61 -2.92
CA LEU A 53 -15.20 -2.44 -3.86
C LEU A 53 -16.00 -2.83 -5.09
N ASN A 54 -17.31 -3.06 -4.97
CA ASN A 54 -18.18 -3.33 -6.13
C ASN A 54 -18.21 -2.14 -7.09
N LYS A 55 -18.27 -0.90 -6.59
CA LYS A 55 -18.19 0.30 -7.43
C LYS A 55 -16.84 0.38 -8.16
N ALA A 56 -15.71 0.11 -7.47
CA ALA A 56 -14.41 0.07 -8.09
C ALA A 56 -14.32 -1.05 -9.16
N LYS A 57 -14.87 -2.23 -8.87
CA LYS A 57 -14.96 -3.36 -9.80
C LYS A 57 -15.74 -3.02 -11.07
N GLU A 58 -16.84 -2.29 -10.96
CA GLU A 58 -17.62 -1.80 -12.11
C GLU A 58 -16.78 -0.86 -13.00
N ARG A 59 -15.74 -0.24 -12.47
CA ARG A 59 -14.74 0.57 -13.18
C ARG A 59 -13.53 -0.22 -13.67
N GLY A 60 -13.52 -1.54 -13.54
CA GLY A 60 -12.48 -2.42 -14.05
C GLY A 60 -11.40 -2.83 -13.04
N VAL A 61 -11.46 -2.37 -11.79
CA VAL A 61 -10.53 -2.81 -10.74
C VAL A 61 -10.74 -4.31 -10.47
N LYS A 62 -9.66 -5.09 -10.54
CA LYS A 62 -9.68 -6.52 -10.25
C LYS A 62 -9.01 -6.87 -8.94
N THR A 63 -8.04 -6.07 -8.53
CA THR A 63 -7.22 -6.33 -7.33
C THR A 63 -7.01 -5.03 -6.56
N ILE A 64 -7.03 -5.13 -5.25
CA ILE A 64 -6.50 -4.11 -4.36
C ILE A 64 -5.38 -4.71 -3.49
N VAL A 65 -4.44 -3.89 -3.09
CA VAL A 65 -3.45 -4.23 -2.06
C VAL A 65 -3.88 -3.52 -0.77
N ASP A 66 -4.37 -4.29 0.20
CA ASP A 66 -4.57 -3.76 1.54
C ASP A 66 -3.19 -3.59 2.18
N LEU A 67 -2.88 -2.40 2.66
CA LEU A 67 -1.59 -2.11 3.30
C LEU A 67 -1.73 -1.78 4.79
N THR A 68 -2.75 -2.34 5.45
CA THR A 68 -2.95 -2.21 6.90
C THR A 68 -2.03 -3.18 7.66
N PRO A 69 -0.89 -2.72 8.22
CA PRO A 69 0.03 -3.59 8.95
C PRO A 69 -0.51 -3.94 10.35
N VAL A 70 0.22 -4.78 11.07
CA VAL A 70 -0.21 -5.37 12.36
C VAL A 70 -0.66 -4.30 13.36
N ASN A 71 0.19 -3.32 13.64
CA ASN A 71 -0.10 -2.25 14.62
C ASN A 71 -0.89 -1.06 14.07
N LEU A 72 -1.45 -1.20 12.87
CA LEU A 72 -2.48 -0.31 12.32
C LEU A 72 -3.86 -1.01 12.32
N GLY A 73 -3.96 -2.17 12.97
CA GLY A 73 -5.20 -2.91 13.17
C GLY A 73 -5.58 -3.88 12.05
N ARG A 74 -4.59 -4.52 11.39
CA ARG A 74 -4.85 -5.53 10.36
C ARG A 74 -5.90 -6.55 10.81
N ASP A 75 -7.04 -6.60 10.12
CA ASP A 75 -8.11 -7.55 10.36
C ASP A 75 -8.27 -8.53 9.19
N ILE A 76 -7.55 -9.64 9.26
CA ILE A 76 -7.54 -10.64 8.19
C ILE A 76 -8.93 -11.27 7.96
N ARG A 77 -9.77 -11.38 9.01
CA ARG A 77 -11.11 -11.97 8.87
C ARG A 77 -12.05 -11.07 8.10
N SER A 78 -12.02 -9.76 8.37
CA SER A 78 -12.76 -8.76 7.59
C SER A 78 -12.25 -8.69 6.16
N ILE A 79 -10.93 -8.74 5.94
CA ILE A 79 -10.33 -8.77 4.60
C ILE A 79 -10.84 -9.98 3.79
N ILE A 80 -10.84 -11.19 4.38
CA ILE A 80 -11.39 -12.41 3.75
C ILE A 80 -12.87 -12.25 3.42
N ALA A 81 -13.66 -11.75 4.36
CA ALA A 81 -15.11 -11.57 4.18
C ALA A 81 -15.42 -10.60 3.03
N VAL A 82 -14.70 -9.47 2.99
CA VAL A 82 -14.85 -8.44 1.95
C VAL A 82 -14.42 -8.97 0.58
N SER A 83 -13.25 -9.61 0.49
CA SER A 83 -12.75 -10.18 -0.77
C SER A 83 -13.73 -11.25 -1.32
N LYS A 84 -14.19 -12.16 -0.45
CA LYS A 84 -15.14 -13.21 -0.81
C LYS A 84 -16.47 -12.64 -1.32
N ALA A 85 -17.01 -11.63 -0.65
CA ALA A 85 -18.33 -11.08 -0.98
C ALA A 85 -18.30 -10.17 -2.22
N SER A 86 -17.22 -9.40 -2.44
CA SER A 86 -17.07 -8.51 -3.61
C SER A 86 -16.57 -9.27 -4.84
N GLY A 87 -15.83 -10.36 -4.64
CA GLY A 87 -15.08 -11.05 -5.70
C GLY A 87 -13.93 -10.21 -6.28
N VAL A 88 -13.46 -9.20 -5.54
CA VAL A 88 -12.23 -8.47 -5.83
C VAL A 88 -11.08 -9.17 -5.11
N ASN A 89 -9.97 -9.39 -5.81
CA ASN A 89 -8.78 -9.94 -5.16
C ASN A 89 -8.22 -8.92 -4.16
N VAL A 90 -7.96 -9.36 -2.93
CA VAL A 90 -7.28 -8.54 -1.93
C VAL A 90 -5.94 -9.17 -1.59
N ILE A 91 -4.85 -8.49 -1.90
CA ILE A 91 -3.50 -8.88 -1.49
C ILE A 91 -3.29 -8.39 -0.06
N CYS A 92 -2.88 -9.30 0.84
CA CYS A 92 -2.77 -9.03 2.26
C CYS A 92 -1.35 -8.66 2.66
N PRO A 93 -1.16 -7.69 3.57
CA PRO A 93 0.14 -7.29 4.04
C PRO A 93 0.57 -8.04 5.30
N THR A 94 1.88 -8.00 5.55
CA THR A 94 2.47 -8.11 6.89
C THR A 94 3.30 -6.87 7.18
N GLY A 95 3.89 -6.78 8.36
CA GLY A 95 4.78 -5.68 8.74
C GLY A 95 4.20 -4.79 9.83
N PHE A 96 4.86 -3.65 10.06
CA PHE A 96 4.53 -2.76 11.16
C PHE A 96 4.54 -1.29 10.71
N TYR A 97 3.73 -0.48 11.40
CA TYR A 97 3.67 0.98 11.19
C TYR A 97 4.79 1.69 11.96
N TRP A 98 4.95 2.97 11.75
CA TRP A 98 6.08 3.76 12.27
C TRP A 98 6.07 3.97 13.79
N THR A 99 4.96 3.72 14.48
CA THR A 99 4.84 3.89 15.93
C THR A 99 5.45 2.69 16.66
N GLU A 100 6.35 2.95 17.62
CA GLU A 100 6.91 1.90 18.47
C GLU A 100 5.93 1.54 19.60
N GLU A 101 5.46 0.32 19.59
CA GLU A 101 4.65 -0.25 20.66
C GLU A 101 5.51 -0.68 21.85
N ALA A 102 4.97 -0.63 23.07
CA ALA A 102 5.71 -0.96 24.28
C ALA A 102 6.37 -2.35 24.23
N TRP A 103 5.73 -3.32 23.58
CA TRP A 103 6.26 -4.69 23.43
C TRP A 103 7.43 -4.79 22.43
N MET A 104 7.61 -3.80 21.58
CA MET A 104 8.71 -3.76 20.58
C MET A 104 10.05 -3.29 21.17
N HIS A 105 10.05 -2.62 22.33
CA HIS A 105 11.24 -2.02 22.91
C HIS A 105 12.36 -3.03 23.18
N GLY A 106 12.01 -4.24 23.61
CA GLY A 106 12.98 -5.28 23.94
C GLY A 106 13.38 -6.17 22.75
N TRP A 107 12.85 -5.91 21.56
CA TRP A 107 13.05 -6.78 20.40
C TRP A 107 13.99 -6.12 19.38
N ASP A 108 14.87 -6.94 18.84
CA ASP A 108 15.75 -6.52 17.73
C ASP A 108 15.08 -6.74 16.36
N ALA A 109 15.77 -6.36 15.31
CA ALA A 109 15.28 -6.48 13.94
C ALA A 109 15.07 -7.96 13.54
N ASN A 110 15.91 -8.88 14.00
CA ASN A 110 15.75 -10.30 13.69
C ASN A 110 14.47 -10.85 14.32
N HIS A 111 14.20 -10.49 15.57
CA HIS A 111 12.98 -10.93 16.23
C HIS A 111 11.72 -10.41 15.54
N LEU A 112 11.67 -9.10 15.21
CA LEU A 112 10.54 -8.52 14.49
C LEU A 112 10.34 -9.16 13.12
N SER A 113 11.42 -9.48 12.38
CA SER A 113 11.34 -10.11 11.07
C SER A 113 10.69 -11.49 11.11
N THR A 114 10.83 -12.26 12.20
CA THR A 114 10.26 -13.62 12.31
C THR A 114 8.74 -13.64 12.15
N TYR A 115 8.04 -12.60 12.62
CA TYR A 115 6.58 -12.49 12.45
C TYR A 115 6.19 -12.22 11.00
N MET A 116 6.93 -11.36 10.33
CA MET A 116 6.70 -11.07 8.90
C MET A 116 6.99 -12.30 8.04
N ILE A 117 8.09 -12.99 8.30
CA ILE A 117 8.46 -14.24 7.60
C ILE A 117 7.38 -15.29 7.80
N ARG A 118 6.90 -15.48 9.03
CA ARG A 118 5.82 -16.43 9.33
C ARG A 118 4.53 -16.12 8.59
N ASP A 119 4.10 -14.85 8.59
CA ASP A 119 2.89 -14.44 7.87
C ASP A 119 2.97 -14.72 6.37
N ILE A 120 4.17 -14.63 5.78
CA ILE A 120 4.42 -14.90 4.36
C ILE A 120 4.54 -16.40 4.07
N THR A 121 5.20 -17.15 4.94
CA THR A 121 5.53 -18.56 4.65
C THR A 121 4.48 -19.54 5.17
N GLU A 122 3.93 -19.28 6.35
CA GLU A 122 3.00 -20.19 7.03
C GLU A 122 1.55 -19.71 6.90
N GLY A 123 1.30 -18.41 7.16
CA GLY A 123 -0.03 -17.77 7.09
C GLY A 123 -0.32 -16.89 8.29
N ILE A 124 -1.41 -16.14 8.19
CA ILE A 124 -1.84 -15.14 9.15
C ILE A 124 -2.87 -15.76 10.11
N LEU A 125 -2.58 -15.76 11.40
CA LEU A 125 -3.42 -16.38 12.47
C LEU A 125 -3.71 -17.86 12.16
N ASP A 126 -4.95 -18.29 12.41
CA ASP A 126 -5.50 -19.62 12.13
C ASP A 126 -6.15 -19.72 10.73
N THR A 127 -5.82 -18.78 9.83
CA THR A 127 -6.28 -18.79 8.45
C THR A 127 -5.24 -19.43 7.53
N ASN A 128 -5.65 -19.80 6.33
CA ASN A 128 -4.73 -20.25 5.28
C ASN A 128 -4.22 -19.09 4.41
N VAL A 129 -4.54 -17.83 4.78
CA VAL A 129 -4.16 -16.66 4.02
C VAL A 129 -2.73 -16.28 4.36
N LYS A 130 -1.91 -16.09 3.33
CA LYS A 130 -0.52 -15.63 3.45
C LYS A 130 -0.41 -14.16 3.05
N ALA A 131 0.50 -13.45 3.72
CA ALA A 131 0.87 -12.13 3.27
C ALA A 131 1.72 -12.22 1.98
N ALA A 132 1.50 -11.30 1.06
CA ALA A 132 2.27 -11.23 -0.19
C ALA A 132 3.06 -9.92 -0.35
N ILE A 133 2.98 -9.02 0.63
CA ILE A 133 3.69 -7.74 0.64
C ILE A 133 4.03 -7.35 2.08
N ILE A 134 5.18 -6.69 2.26
CA ILE A 134 5.60 -6.18 3.57
C ILE A 134 5.34 -4.69 3.62
N LYS A 135 4.56 -4.23 4.59
CA LYS A 135 4.36 -2.80 4.89
C LYS A 135 5.29 -2.36 6.00
N CYS A 136 5.98 -1.24 5.78
CA CYS A 136 6.68 -0.49 6.81
C CYS A 136 6.41 1.00 6.66
N ALA A 137 6.84 1.79 7.62
CA ALA A 137 6.52 3.20 7.64
C ALA A 137 7.61 4.03 8.33
N THR A 138 7.77 5.27 7.86
CA THR A 138 8.40 6.38 8.59
C THR A 138 7.53 7.60 8.40
N ASP A 139 7.40 8.43 9.42
CA ASP A 139 6.53 9.60 9.38
C ASP A 139 7.28 10.86 9.85
N HIS A 140 6.59 11.80 10.51
CA HIS A 140 7.09 13.13 10.88
C HIS A 140 8.39 13.12 11.70
N THR A 141 8.70 12.03 12.42
CA THR A 141 9.97 11.85 13.13
C THR A 141 11.15 11.51 12.21
N GLY A 142 10.88 11.18 10.94
CA GLY A 142 11.89 10.67 10.01
C GLY A 142 12.34 9.25 10.34
N VAL A 143 13.58 8.90 10.04
CA VAL A 143 14.18 7.60 10.37
C VAL A 143 14.93 7.71 11.68
N ASP A 144 14.22 7.61 12.79
CA ASP A 144 14.80 7.50 14.12
C ASP A 144 15.36 6.09 14.40
N GLU A 145 15.81 5.82 15.62
CA GLU A 145 16.39 4.54 16.01
C GLU A 145 15.41 3.38 15.86
N PHE A 146 14.15 3.58 16.27
CA PHE A 146 13.11 2.56 16.09
C PHE A 146 12.78 2.35 14.62
N ASN A 147 12.60 3.42 13.85
CA ASN A 147 12.29 3.30 12.43
C ASN A 147 13.44 2.63 11.67
N LYS A 148 14.72 2.89 12.04
CA LYS A 148 15.87 2.16 11.47
C LYS A 148 15.80 0.66 11.81
N LYS A 149 15.44 0.29 13.04
CA LYS A 149 15.20 -1.11 13.45
C LYS A 149 14.07 -1.75 12.63
N LEU A 150 12.97 -1.02 12.42
CA LEU A 150 11.83 -1.46 11.63
C LEU A 150 12.22 -1.69 10.16
N LEU A 151 12.90 -0.74 9.52
CA LEU A 151 13.39 -0.89 8.14
C LEU A 151 14.36 -2.07 8.00
N HIS A 152 15.22 -2.30 9.01
CA HIS A 152 16.13 -3.45 9.02
C HIS A 152 15.36 -4.77 9.13
N SER A 153 14.36 -4.87 10.02
CA SER A 153 13.52 -6.07 10.13
C SER A 153 12.75 -6.36 8.83
N THR A 154 12.26 -5.32 8.18
CA THR A 154 11.62 -5.38 6.85
C THR A 154 12.60 -5.90 5.79
N ALA A 155 13.83 -5.41 5.79
CA ALA A 155 14.87 -5.86 4.86
C ALA A 155 15.24 -7.34 5.07
N ILE A 156 15.33 -7.81 6.31
CA ILE A 156 15.57 -9.22 6.63
C ILE A 156 14.43 -10.09 6.06
N ALA A 157 13.18 -9.74 6.36
CA ALA A 157 12.01 -10.49 5.89
C ALA A 157 11.92 -10.51 4.36
N HIS A 158 12.17 -9.35 3.72
CA HIS A 158 12.20 -9.23 2.27
C HIS A 158 13.27 -10.13 1.63
N ARG A 159 14.51 -10.08 2.15
CA ARG A 159 15.63 -10.89 1.60
C ARG A 159 15.40 -12.39 1.79
N GLU A 160 14.80 -12.81 2.90
CA GLU A 160 14.53 -14.22 3.16
C GLU A 160 13.36 -14.76 2.33
N THR A 161 12.31 -13.97 2.12
CA THR A 161 11.08 -14.45 1.48
C THR A 161 10.95 -14.02 0.03
N GLY A 162 11.58 -12.91 -0.36
CA GLY A 162 11.40 -12.27 -1.66
C GLY A 162 10.10 -11.47 -1.78
N ALA A 163 9.30 -11.33 -0.73
CA ALA A 163 8.09 -10.52 -0.76
C ALA A 163 8.41 -9.05 -1.01
N PRO A 164 7.70 -8.34 -1.89
CA PRO A 164 7.93 -6.92 -2.14
C PRO A 164 7.64 -6.08 -0.90
N ILE A 165 8.21 -4.86 -0.88
CA ILE A 165 8.02 -3.89 0.18
C ILE A 165 7.18 -2.73 -0.34
N SER A 166 6.18 -2.27 0.45
CA SER A 166 5.53 -0.98 0.25
C SER A 166 5.66 -0.15 1.52
N THR A 167 6.01 1.13 1.34
CA THR A 167 6.30 1.99 2.49
C THR A 167 5.27 3.10 2.66
N HIS A 168 5.27 3.70 3.84
CA HIS A 168 4.71 5.01 4.10
C HIS A 168 5.86 5.99 4.31
N THR A 169 5.78 7.16 3.69
CA THR A 169 6.70 8.28 3.89
C THR A 169 5.93 9.59 4.05
N THR A 170 6.59 10.62 4.52
CA THR A 170 6.08 11.99 4.42
C THR A 170 7.04 12.86 3.63
N VAL A 171 6.50 13.60 2.66
CA VAL A 171 7.32 14.50 1.82
C VAL A 171 7.82 15.71 2.60
N ALA A 172 7.15 16.08 3.68
CA ALA A 172 7.48 17.25 4.50
C ALA A 172 8.91 17.21 5.08
N ASN A 173 9.42 16.02 5.42
CA ASN A 173 10.79 15.81 5.93
C ASN A 173 11.68 15.01 4.99
N SER A 174 11.20 14.72 3.77
CA SER A 174 11.93 13.92 2.76
C SER A 174 12.35 12.54 3.26
N SER A 175 11.56 11.91 4.14
CA SER A 175 11.88 10.61 4.75
C SER A 175 12.08 9.46 3.73
N ALA A 176 11.63 9.64 2.50
CA ALA A 176 11.90 8.69 1.41
C ALA A 176 13.40 8.56 1.08
N ARG A 177 14.20 9.65 1.18
CA ARG A 177 15.67 9.58 1.00
C ARG A 177 16.31 8.68 2.03
N ASP A 178 15.89 8.84 3.29
CA ASP A 178 16.44 8.06 4.41
C ASP A 178 16.03 6.60 4.32
N GLN A 179 14.78 6.31 3.89
CA GLN A 179 14.35 4.94 3.62
C GLN A 179 15.15 4.29 2.49
N VAL A 180 15.35 4.99 1.37
CA VAL A 180 16.16 4.50 0.23
C VAL A 180 17.60 4.23 0.68
N ALA A 181 18.21 5.12 1.47
CA ALA A 181 19.54 4.93 2.00
C ALA A 181 19.62 3.71 2.92
N ALA A 182 18.68 3.56 3.86
CA ALA A 182 18.62 2.43 4.77
C ALA A 182 18.41 1.10 4.02
N PHE A 183 17.48 1.03 3.06
CA PHE A 183 17.26 -0.19 2.29
C PHE A 183 18.49 -0.59 1.45
N LYS A 184 19.20 0.37 0.86
CA LYS A 184 20.47 0.10 0.17
C LYS A 184 21.55 -0.40 1.14
N GLU A 185 21.68 0.19 2.34
CA GLU A 185 22.59 -0.27 3.40
C GLU A 185 22.27 -1.72 3.81
N PHE A 186 20.99 -2.08 3.91
CA PHE A 186 20.55 -3.42 4.30
C PHE A 186 20.46 -4.43 3.14
N GLY A 187 20.88 -4.03 1.94
CA GLY A 187 20.97 -4.92 0.77
C GLY A 187 19.61 -5.31 0.16
N VAL A 188 18.63 -4.43 0.23
CA VAL A 188 17.31 -4.64 -0.38
C VAL A 188 17.37 -4.44 -1.89
N ASP A 189 16.72 -5.33 -2.65
CA ASP A 189 16.50 -5.15 -4.09
C ASP A 189 15.46 -4.04 -4.31
N MET A 190 15.94 -2.84 -4.64
CA MET A 190 15.10 -1.66 -4.82
C MET A 190 14.05 -1.84 -5.93
N SER A 191 14.27 -2.73 -6.89
CA SER A 191 13.28 -3.03 -7.95
C SER A 191 12.01 -3.72 -7.44
N ARG A 192 11.97 -4.08 -6.15
CA ARG A 192 10.83 -4.70 -5.46
C ARG A 192 10.25 -3.80 -4.35
N VAL A 193 10.63 -2.52 -4.33
CA VAL A 193 10.21 -1.56 -3.31
C VAL A 193 9.31 -0.51 -3.93
N VAL A 194 8.19 -0.24 -3.30
CA VAL A 194 7.32 0.91 -3.58
C VAL A 194 7.50 1.92 -2.44
N ILE A 195 8.08 3.06 -2.73
CA ILE A 195 8.16 4.18 -1.79
C ILE A 195 6.84 4.95 -1.87
N GLY A 196 6.01 4.83 -0.83
CA GLY A 196 4.64 5.36 -0.80
C GLY A 196 4.57 6.87 -0.57
N HIS A 197 3.42 7.43 -0.93
CA HIS A 197 3.01 8.83 -0.72
C HIS A 197 3.86 9.89 -1.42
N LEU A 198 4.64 9.50 -2.41
CA LEU A 198 5.42 10.47 -3.20
C LEU A 198 4.55 11.32 -4.13
N GLY A 199 3.30 10.89 -4.38
CA GLY A 199 2.28 11.70 -5.03
C GLY A 199 1.88 12.98 -4.26
N ASP A 200 2.32 13.16 -3.02
CA ASP A 200 2.15 14.39 -2.25
C ASP A 200 3.19 15.47 -2.61
N SER A 201 4.11 15.20 -3.53
CA SER A 201 5.15 16.13 -3.99
C SER A 201 4.96 16.52 -5.45
N THR A 202 5.12 17.82 -5.75
CA THR A 202 5.26 18.34 -7.12
C THR A 202 6.71 18.60 -7.51
N ASN A 203 7.67 18.31 -6.62
CA ASN A 203 9.10 18.51 -6.87
C ASN A 203 9.67 17.37 -7.72
N ILE A 204 9.71 17.58 -9.03
CA ILE A 204 10.17 16.57 -10.01
C ILE A 204 11.61 16.13 -9.73
N ASP A 205 12.53 17.04 -9.40
CA ASP A 205 13.93 16.69 -9.13
C ASP A 205 14.04 15.73 -7.93
N TYR A 206 13.24 15.94 -6.89
CA TYR A 206 13.15 15.04 -5.74
C TYR A 206 12.61 13.66 -6.13
N LEU A 207 11.55 13.62 -6.94
CA LEU A 207 10.97 12.37 -7.41
C LEU A 207 11.94 11.60 -8.31
N GLU A 208 12.65 12.28 -9.23
CA GLU A 208 13.69 11.67 -10.07
C GLU A 208 14.86 11.13 -9.24
N GLU A 209 15.26 11.84 -8.18
CA GLU A 209 16.29 11.36 -7.25
C GLU A 209 15.90 10.01 -6.63
N ILE A 210 14.66 9.90 -6.12
CA ILE A 210 14.17 8.64 -5.54
C ILE A 210 14.06 7.54 -6.62
N LEU A 211 13.50 7.85 -7.78
CA LEU A 211 13.38 6.93 -8.93
C LEU A 211 14.74 6.41 -9.42
N SER A 212 15.79 7.22 -9.31
CA SER A 212 17.17 6.81 -9.66
C SER A 212 17.69 5.65 -8.83
N SER A 213 17.08 5.34 -7.69
CA SER A 213 17.39 4.18 -6.87
C SER A 213 16.96 2.85 -7.48
N GLY A 214 16.10 2.89 -8.51
CA GLY A 214 15.51 1.72 -9.16
C GLY A 214 14.19 1.26 -8.54
N CYS A 215 13.68 1.95 -7.51
CA CYS A 215 12.40 1.64 -6.88
C CYS A 215 11.20 2.09 -7.71
N PHE A 216 10.01 1.65 -7.29
CA PHE A 216 8.74 2.27 -7.67
C PHE A 216 8.39 3.39 -6.69
N ILE A 217 7.59 4.35 -7.16
CA ILE A 217 6.98 5.38 -6.32
C ILE A 217 5.45 5.24 -6.31
N GLY A 218 4.85 5.47 -5.14
CA GLY A 218 3.41 5.52 -4.94
C GLY A 218 2.87 6.91 -5.23
N MET A 219 2.11 7.05 -6.33
CA MET A 219 1.22 8.16 -6.59
C MET A 219 -0.14 7.79 -5.99
N ASP A 220 -0.19 7.64 -4.67
CA ASP A 220 -1.14 6.79 -3.98
C ASP A 220 -2.03 7.51 -2.96
N ARG A 221 -2.21 8.84 -3.09
CA ARG A 221 -3.12 9.63 -2.26
C ARG A 221 -4.09 10.48 -3.06
N PHE A 222 -4.54 9.98 -4.21
CA PHE A 222 -5.58 10.65 -4.98
C PHE A 222 -6.90 10.71 -4.18
N GLY A 223 -7.52 11.88 -4.15
CA GLY A 223 -8.72 12.18 -3.37
C GLY A 223 -8.46 12.82 -2.00
N LEU A 224 -7.22 12.80 -1.49
CA LEU A 224 -6.82 13.51 -0.28
C LEU A 224 -6.35 14.95 -0.62
N GLU A 225 -7.32 15.79 -0.96
CA GLU A 225 -7.10 17.18 -1.41
C GLU A 225 -6.38 18.05 -0.38
N ALA A 226 -6.50 17.70 0.91
CA ALA A 226 -5.87 18.46 1.99
C ALA A 226 -4.33 18.38 1.98
N PHE A 227 -3.75 17.31 1.40
CA PHE A 227 -2.30 17.17 1.25
C PHE A 227 -1.80 17.80 -0.04
N LEU A 228 -2.49 17.53 -1.16
CA LEU A 228 -2.19 18.10 -2.47
C LEU A 228 -3.44 17.95 -3.36
N PRO A 229 -3.87 18.99 -4.09
CA PRO A 229 -4.98 18.92 -5.02
C PRO A 229 -4.79 17.85 -6.10
N THR A 230 -5.89 17.20 -6.50
CA THR A 230 -5.87 16.14 -7.52
C THR A 230 -5.30 16.61 -8.86
N ASP A 231 -5.59 17.84 -9.28
CA ASP A 231 -5.07 18.40 -10.53
C ASP A 231 -3.55 18.60 -10.52
N GLU A 232 -2.97 19.00 -9.38
CA GLU A 232 -1.51 19.07 -9.21
C GLU A 232 -0.86 17.69 -9.24
N ARG A 233 -1.50 16.69 -8.60
CA ARG A 233 -1.06 15.28 -8.67
C ARG A 233 -1.09 14.75 -10.11
N VAL A 234 -2.17 15.02 -10.83
CA VAL A 234 -2.31 14.64 -12.25
C VAL A 234 -1.19 15.27 -13.07
N GLN A 235 -0.93 16.57 -12.91
CA GLN A 235 0.14 17.25 -13.64
C GLN A 235 1.53 16.66 -13.32
N THR A 236 1.77 16.27 -12.07
CA THR A 236 3.02 15.60 -11.67
C THR A 236 3.18 14.26 -12.37
N VAL A 237 2.12 13.43 -12.41
CA VAL A 237 2.14 12.15 -13.13
C VAL A 237 2.35 12.35 -14.63
N VAL A 238 1.66 13.31 -15.25
CA VAL A 238 1.85 13.67 -16.68
C VAL A 238 3.32 13.99 -16.94
N THR A 239 3.92 14.89 -16.15
CA THR A 239 5.33 15.28 -16.30
C THR A 239 6.29 14.08 -16.15
N LEU A 240 6.04 13.18 -15.20
CA LEU A 240 6.86 11.99 -15.03
C LEU A 240 6.68 10.98 -16.18
N CYS A 241 5.48 10.86 -16.75
CA CYS A 241 5.24 10.04 -17.94
C CYS A 241 5.97 10.61 -19.16
N GLU A 242 5.94 11.93 -19.39
CA GLU A 242 6.70 12.61 -20.46
C GLU A 242 8.21 12.34 -20.34
N LYS A 243 8.72 12.21 -19.13
CA LYS A 243 10.12 11.88 -18.83
C LYS A 243 10.42 10.37 -18.90
N GLY A 244 9.42 9.51 -19.15
CA GLY A 244 9.58 8.07 -19.34
C GLY A 244 9.52 7.23 -18.05
N TYR A 245 9.00 7.78 -16.94
CA TYR A 245 8.95 7.09 -15.64
C TYR A 245 7.68 6.27 -15.40
N ALA A 246 6.76 6.13 -16.36
CA ALA A 246 5.55 5.31 -16.21
C ALA A 246 5.85 3.90 -15.69
N GLY A 247 7.00 3.29 -16.10
CA GLY A 247 7.46 1.97 -15.66
C GLY A 247 7.91 1.85 -14.21
N GLN A 248 7.88 2.96 -13.43
CA GLN A 248 8.27 3.00 -12.01
C GLN A 248 7.22 3.71 -11.13
N MET A 249 5.99 3.89 -11.61
CA MET A 249 4.90 4.48 -10.83
C MET A 249 3.77 3.47 -10.61
N VAL A 250 3.12 3.55 -9.45
CA VAL A 250 1.84 2.90 -9.16
C VAL A 250 0.87 3.94 -8.65
N VAL A 251 -0.43 3.79 -8.99
CA VAL A 251 -1.45 4.81 -8.69
C VAL A 251 -2.53 4.22 -7.79
N SER A 252 -2.95 4.95 -6.76
CA SER A 252 -3.93 4.51 -5.77
C SER A 252 -4.50 5.69 -4.96
N HIS A 253 -5.18 5.40 -3.84
CA HIS A 253 -5.87 6.42 -3.05
C HIS A 253 -5.39 6.52 -1.60
N ASP A 254 -4.82 5.45 -1.04
CA ASP A 254 -4.63 5.30 0.42
C ASP A 254 -6.00 5.39 1.14
N ALA A 255 -7.07 4.95 0.45
CA ALA A 255 -8.44 5.07 0.94
C ALA A 255 -8.78 3.93 1.91
N CYS A 256 -9.61 4.29 2.91
CA CYS A 256 -10.11 3.37 3.90
C CYS A 256 -11.62 3.22 3.75
N SER A 257 -12.14 2.00 3.87
CA SER A 257 -13.58 1.82 4.00
C SER A 257 -14.06 2.23 5.39
N PHE A 258 -13.26 1.91 6.40
CA PHE A 258 -13.40 2.39 7.77
C PHE A 258 -12.02 2.78 8.32
N GLN A 259 -11.98 3.84 9.11
CA GLN A 259 -10.80 4.24 9.87
C GLN A 259 -11.24 5.01 11.13
N ASP A 260 -10.45 4.94 12.20
CA ASP A 260 -10.72 5.56 13.48
C ASP A 260 -9.95 6.88 13.74
N PHE A 261 -9.14 7.35 12.76
CA PHE A 261 -8.39 8.60 12.88
C PHE A 261 -9.26 9.85 12.71
N PHE A 262 -10.34 9.72 11.90
CA PHE A 262 -11.24 10.83 11.59
C PHE A 262 -12.69 10.37 11.69
N ASP A 263 -13.57 11.27 12.06
CA ASP A 263 -15.02 11.05 12.01
C ASP A 263 -15.47 10.77 10.56
N GLY A 264 -16.31 9.75 10.37
CA GLY A 264 -16.78 9.33 9.04
C GLY A 264 -17.57 10.43 8.31
N GLU A 265 -18.39 11.22 9.03
CA GLU A 265 -19.13 12.34 8.44
C GLU A 265 -18.15 13.44 7.98
N TYR A 266 -17.05 13.64 8.70
CA TYR A 266 -15.97 14.56 8.29
C TYR A 266 -15.34 14.10 6.98
N VAL A 267 -15.01 12.82 6.85
CA VAL A 267 -14.41 12.26 5.62
C VAL A 267 -15.36 12.42 4.43
N GLU A 268 -16.62 12.04 4.58
CA GLU A 268 -17.63 12.18 3.52
C GLU A 268 -17.81 13.64 3.05
N LYS A 269 -17.70 14.58 3.98
CA LYS A 269 -17.88 16.01 3.69
C LYS A 269 -16.63 16.68 3.09
N PHE A 270 -15.44 16.37 3.57
CA PHE A 270 -14.21 17.08 3.22
C PHE A 270 -13.28 16.31 2.29
N ALA A 271 -13.47 15.00 2.16
CA ALA A 271 -12.71 14.16 1.24
C ALA A 271 -13.62 13.19 0.44
N PRO A 272 -14.68 13.69 -0.25
CA PRO A 272 -15.66 12.82 -0.92
C PRO A 272 -15.07 11.98 -2.05
N ASN A 273 -13.90 12.36 -2.57
CA ASN A 273 -13.18 11.64 -3.61
C ASN A 273 -12.14 10.65 -3.03
N TRP A 274 -11.98 10.59 -1.72
CA TRP A 274 -11.09 9.62 -1.09
C TRP A 274 -11.79 8.25 -0.99
N CYS A 275 -11.90 7.59 -2.13
CA CYS A 275 -12.61 6.33 -2.29
C CYS A 275 -12.01 5.50 -3.43
N TYR A 276 -12.19 4.17 -3.40
CA TYR A 276 -11.56 3.23 -4.35
C TYR A 276 -11.94 3.43 -5.83
N GLU A 277 -12.99 4.18 -6.12
CA GLU A 277 -13.42 4.40 -7.51
C GLU A 277 -12.87 5.69 -8.13
N HIS A 278 -12.29 6.61 -7.34
CA HIS A 278 -11.87 7.92 -7.85
C HIS A 278 -10.76 7.82 -8.91
N VAL A 279 -9.74 6.98 -8.70
CA VAL A 279 -8.69 6.77 -9.69
C VAL A 279 -9.28 6.28 -11.01
N PRO A 280 -10.00 5.15 -11.09
CA PRO A 280 -10.50 4.69 -12.38
C PRO A 280 -11.63 5.56 -12.94
N ARG A 281 -12.39 6.29 -12.12
CA ARG A 281 -13.50 7.14 -12.56
C ARG A 281 -13.04 8.49 -13.11
N ASP A 282 -12.12 9.14 -12.42
CA ASP A 282 -11.79 10.55 -12.64
C ASP A 282 -10.30 10.75 -13.01
N VAL A 283 -9.39 10.11 -12.27
CA VAL A 283 -7.95 10.35 -12.42
C VAL A 283 -7.41 9.77 -13.74
N LEU A 284 -7.72 8.51 -14.07
CA LEU A 284 -7.25 7.92 -15.32
C LEU A 284 -7.77 8.69 -16.56
N PRO A 285 -9.06 9.10 -16.64
CA PRO A 285 -9.50 10.00 -17.69
C PRO A 285 -8.76 11.34 -17.73
N ALA A 286 -8.45 11.94 -16.57
CA ALA A 286 -7.71 13.20 -16.50
C ALA A 286 -6.25 13.03 -16.98
N LEU A 287 -5.58 11.93 -16.65
CA LEU A 287 -4.24 11.61 -17.17
C LEU A 287 -4.23 11.48 -18.69
N LEU A 288 -5.20 10.75 -19.26
CA LEU A 288 -5.35 10.62 -20.72
C LEU A 288 -5.61 11.96 -21.38
N ALA A 289 -6.47 12.81 -20.80
CA ALA A 289 -6.73 14.17 -21.29
C ALA A 289 -5.47 15.07 -21.18
N GLY A 290 -4.61 14.82 -20.18
CA GLY A 290 -3.32 15.48 -20.00
C GLY A 290 -2.21 14.98 -20.93
N GLY A 291 -2.47 14.00 -21.81
CA GLY A 291 -1.52 13.51 -22.79
C GLY A 291 -0.79 12.21 -22.40
N VAL A 292 -1.07 11.64 -21.24
CA VAL A 292 -0.55 10.30 -20.90
C VAL A 292 -1.14 9.26 -21.85
N SER A 293 -0.31 8.37 -22.38
CA SER A 293 -0.79 7.33 -23.28
C SER A 293 -1.57 6.23 -22.55
N GLN A 294 -2.48 5.55 -23.24
CA GLN A 294 -3.15 4.36 -22.68
C GLN A 294 -2.14 3.28 -22.26
N ALA A 295 -1.04 3.13 -23.01
CA ALA A 295 0.03 2.19 -22.69
C ALA A 295 0.73 2.53 -21.35
N ASP A 296 0.91 3.82 -21.04
CA ASP A 296 1.48 4.25 -19.76
C ASP A 296 0.48 4.03 -18.62
N VAL A 297 -0.82 4.30 -18.85
CA VAL A 297 -1.88 3.96 -17.88
C VAL A 297 -1.89 2.46 -17.60
N ASP A 298 -1.88 1.64 -18.65
CA ASP A 298 -1.84 0.16 -18.49
C ASP A 298 -0.55 -0.30 -17.80
N THR A 299 0.55 0.41 -18.03
CA THR A 299 1.81 0.15 -17.34
C THR A 299 1.70 0.42 -15.85
N MET A 300 1.20 1.58 -15.45
CA MET A 300 1.06 1.96 -14.04
C MET A 300 0.04 1.10 -13.29
N MET A 301 -1.08 0.76 -13.92
CA MET A 301 -2.20 0.09 -13.27
C MET A 301 -2.14 -1.45 -13.35
N VAL A 302 -1.40 -2.01 -14.31
CA VAL A 302 -1.40 -3.46 -14.57
C VAL A 302 0.03 -4.02 -14.62
N ALA A 303 0.90 -3.49 -15.49
CA ALA A 303 2.21 -4.10 -15.73
C ALA A 303 3.16 -3.93 -14.53
N ASN A 304 3.18 -2.76 -13.88
CA ASN A 304 4.00 -2.52 -12.69
C ASN A 304 3.55 -3.37 -11.49
N PRO A 305 2.25 -3.46 -11.12
CA PRO A 305 1.79 -4.42 -10.12
C PRO A 305 2.22 -5.86 -10.42
N LYS A 306 2.04 -6.33 -11.65
CA LYS A 306 2.53 -7.66 -12.07
C LYS A 306 4.03 -7.82 -11.87
N LYS A 307 4.83 -6.83 -12.26
CA LYS A 307 6.29 -6.86 -12.09
C LYS A 307 6.69 -6.92 -10.61
N ILE A 308 6.04 -6.14 -9.75
CA ILE A 308 6.29 -6.10 -8.31
C ILE A 308 6.04 -7.48 -7.68
N PHE A 309 4.92 -8.14 -8.03
CA PHE A 309 4.54 -9.44 -7.47
C PHE A 309 5.14 -10.65 -8.21
N SER A 310 5.81 -10.46 -9.36
CA SER A 310 6.46 -11.56 -10.11
C SER A 310 7.78 -12.02 -9.50
N ALA A 311 8.26 -11.39 -8.46
CA ALA A 311 9.55 -11.68 -7.86
C ALA A 311 9.57 -13.10 -7.24
N LYS A 312 10.69 -13.80 -7.43
CA LYS A 312 10.85 -15.21 -7.00
C LYS A 312 11.78 -15.29 -5.79
N GLY A 313 11.23 -15.76 -4.67
CA GLY A 313 12.00 -16.24 -3.52
C GLY A 313 12.99 -15.25 -2.90
N GLY A 314 13.58 -15.65 -1.79
CA GLY A 314 14.63 -14.91 -1.12
C GLY A 314 16.00 -14.95 -1.85
N TYR A 315 16.96 -14.10 -1.44
CA TYR A 315 18.30 -13.95 -2.03
C TYR A 315 19.34 -13.56 -0.97
#